data_a8bbcca8b28f2d752dd314c883c65437
#
_entry.id   a8bbcca8b28f2d752dd314c883c65437
#
_cell.length_a   1.000
_cell.length_b   1.000
_cell.length_c   1.000
_cell.angle_alpha   90.00
_cell.angle_beta   90.00
_cell.angle_gamma   90.00
#
_symmetry.space_group_name_H-M   'P 1'
#
loop_
_entity.id
_entity.type
_entity.pdbx_description
1 polymer ?
#
loop_
_entity_poly.entity_id
_entity_poly.type
_entity_poly.pdbx_seq_one_letter_code
_entity_poly.pdbx_strand_id
1 'polypeptide(L)'
;MMFDWKNSQFSTPPTVDNIEKYPTMLDILDSILLDFSMNTIGDEASFLGNMHKGWYNACAIKERSNIMVLNPQGLTANMRFRGQRYYYPTCLSSYDRLIDERKKLLAQLHFAEFEVLLNTHPVINFLGSSYVNVEKIGAVWFYIDFEGLAQHYGIPTRVFDFSNDLTTAAFFAVTTYDAITDTYASYIPNENSKLEDRYGVLYYYYVMDSNFDTNSRPLGMSFFNRPGAQSGYAYTLSNNKDLNLETRIKKLFFKHDGYVSNLIYNNLAKGKLLFPVDSLCGKTKEISHYDRCSKQAFDVWSKRSTYQKTSEELKELLENSQIEIVDSPWVSLSEEEKKKDWSNWNLGGKDLFLQKIKFMPIYYID
;
A
#
# COMPACT_ATOMS: atom_id res chain seq x y z
N MET A 1 32.02 -10.21 -9.01
CA MET A 1 31.42 -9.27 -9.99
C MET A 1 30.13 -8.81 -9.37
N MET A 2 29.92 -7.50 -9.23
CA MET A 2 28.71 -6.98 -8.61
C MET A 2 27.53 -7.23 -9.55
N PHE A 3 26.39 -7.64 -8.99
CA PHE A 3 25.17 -7.84 -9.76
C PHE A 3 24.68 -6.51 -10.35
N ASP A 4 24.34 -6.49 -11.62
CA ASP A 4 23.74 -5.33 -12.29
C ASP A 4 22.23 -5.53 -12.40
N TRP A 5 21.49 -4.89 -11.49
CA TRP A 5 20.04 -4.99 -11.43
C TRP A 5 19.31 -4.36 -12.62
N LYS A 6 19.99 -3.51 -13.41
CA LYS A 6 19.47 -2.93 -14.66
C LYS A 6 19.58 -3.87 -15.86
N ASN A 7 20.26 -5.00 -15.68
CA ASN A 7 20.43 -5.99 -16.75
C ASN A 7 19.11 -6.66 -17.11
N SER A 8 18.69 -6.50 -18.36
CA SER A 8 17.42 -7.02 -18.88
C SER A 8 17.29 -8.55 -18.87
N GLN A 9 18.40 -9.30 -18.74
CA GLN A 9 18.36 -10.78 -18.70
C GLN A 9 17.52 -11.33 -17.53
N PHE A 10 17.36 -10.57 -16.44
CA PHE A 10 16.58 -10.97 -15.27
C PHE A 10 15.15 -10.43 -15.29
N SER A 11 14.70 -9.85 -16.40
CA SER A 11 13.34 -9.34 -16.58
C SER A 11 12.33 -10.40 -17.04
N THR A 12 12.79 -11.62 -17.31
CA THR A 12 11.98 -12.79 -17.67
C THR A 12 12.09 -13.89 -16.62
N PRO A 13 11.07 -14.75 -16.45
CA PRO A 13 11.14 -15.88 -15.53
C PRO A 13 12.28 -16.81 -15.86
N PRO A 14 12.94 -17.41 -14.85
CA PRO A 14 13.98 -18.40 -15.07
C PRO A 14 13.42 -19.71 -15.67
N THR A 15 14.32 -20.50 -16.26
CA THR A 15 14.10 -21.88 -16.63
C THR A 15 14.86 -22.81 -15.68
N VAL A 16 14.61 -24.12 -15.77
CA VAL A 16 15.35 -25.11 -14.98
C VAL A 16 16.86 -25.00 -15.22
N ASP A 17 17.27 -24.71 -16.48
CA ASP A 17 18.68 -24.69 -16.88
C ASP A 17 19.42 -23.41 -16.42
N ASN A 18 18.71 -22.35 -16.11
CA ASN A 18 19.35 -21.06 -15.83
C ASN A 18 19.02 -20.45 -14.47
N ILE A 19 18.12 -21.04 -13.66
CA ILE A 19 17.71 -20.48 -12.36
C ILE A 19 18.90 -20.19 -11.43
N GLU A 20 19.92 -21.01 -11.46
CA GLU A 20 21.10 -20.82 -10.60
C GLU A 20 21.94 -19.58 -10.97
N LYS A 21 21.72 -19.00 -12.16
CA LYS A 21 22.34 -17.74 -12.61
C LYS A 21 21.57 -16.51 -12.16
N TYR A 22 20.35 -16.70 -11.66
CA TYR A 22 19.54 -15.57 -11.16
C TYR A 22 20.06 -15.07 -9.83
N PRO A 23 19.96 -13.74 -9.57
CA PRO A 23 20.35 -13.17 -8.30
C PRO A 23 19.48 -13.70 -7.17
N THR A 24 19.97 -13.64 -5.96
CA THR A 24 19.15 -13.72 -4.75
C THR A 24 18.50 -12.36 -4.45
N MET A 25 17.55 -12.31 -3.53
CA MET A 25 16.99 -11.02 -3.09
C MET A 25 18.05 -10.13 -2.42
N LEU A 26 19.07 -10.71 -1.77
CA LEU A 26 20.17 -9.94 -1.17
C LEU A 26 21.04 -9.27 -2.23
N ASP A 27 21.36 -9.98 -3.33
CA ASP A 27 22.12 -9.40 -4.44
C ASP A 27 21.39 -8.19 -5.04
N ILE A 28 20.05 -8.29 -5.14
CA ILE A 28 19.21 -7.19 -5.63
C ILE A 28 19.22 -6.01 -4.66
N LEU A 29 19.03 -6.26 -3.36
CA LEU A 29 19.06 -5.23 -2.32
C LEU A 29 20.39 -4.47 -2.35
N ASP A 30 21.49 -5.18 -2.32
CA ASP A 30 22.83 -4.59 -2.28
C ASP A 30 23.12 -3.77 -3.55
N SER A 31 22.73 -4.29 -4.72
CA SER A 31 22.97 -3.61 -5.99
C SER A 31 22.13 -2.33 -6.12
N ILE A 32 20.84 -2.37 -5.79
CA ILE A 32 19.97 -1.20 -5.86
C ILE A 32 20.41 -0.15 -4.83
N LEU A 33 20.61 -0.54 -3.56
CA LEU A 33 20.98 0.39 -2.50
C LEU A 33 22.33 1.05 -2.77
N LEU A 34 23.29 0.28 -3.32
CA LEU A 34 24.58 0.84 -3.71
C LEU A 34 24.47 1.84 -4.87
N ASP A 35 23.70 1.50 -5.91
CA ASP A 35 23.47 2.41 -7.05
C ASP A 35 22.88 3.74 -6.59
N PHE A 36 21.88 3.69 -5.70
CA PHE A 36 21.31 4.92 -5.12
C PHE A 36 22.27 5.66 -4.21
N SER A 37 23.04 4.99 -3.38
CA SER A 37 24.01 5.64 -2.50
C SER A 37 25.16 6.31 -3.28
N MET A 38 25.62 5.70 -4.35
CA MET A 38 26.69 6.25 -5.20
C MET A 38 26.20 7.43 -6.02
N ASN A 39 24.98 7.36 -6.57
CA ASN A 39 24.42 8.44 -7.39
C ASN A 39 23.98 9.66 -6.57
N THR A 40 23.75 9.49 -5.27
CA THR A 40 23.32 10.57 -4.36
C THR A 40 24.48 11.43 -3.85
N ILE A 41 25.72 11.00 -4.00
CA ILE A 41 26.92 11.78 -3.58
C ILE A 41 27.11 13.06 -4.42
N GLY A 42 26.51 13.13 -5.61
CA GLY A 42 26.61 14.28 -6.53
C GLY A 42 25.40 15.22 -6.55
N ASP A 43 24.29 14.87 -5.91
CA ASP A 43 23.04 15.63 -5.94
C ASP A 43 22.55 15.95 -4.52
N GLU A 44 22.65 17.24 -4.13
CA GLU A 44 22.23 17.69 -2.79
C GLU A 44 20.75 17.38 -2.49
N ALA A 45 19.88 17.39 -3.48
CA ALA A 45 18.45 17.08 -3.30
C ALA A 45 18.23 15.61 -2.93
N SER A 46 18.95 14.70 -3.55
CA SER A 46 18.95 13.27 -3.25
C SER A 46 19.59 12.97 -1.89
N PHE A 47 20.69 13.66 -1.56
CA PHE A 47 21.34 13.54 -0.26
C PHE A 47 20.41 13.95 0.90
N LEU A 48 19.68 15.05 0.74
CA LEU A 48 18.70 15.51 1.72
C LEU A 48 17.50 14.55 1.83
N GLY A 49 17.07 13.90 0.75
CA GLY A 49 16.05 12.85 0.77
C GLY A 49 16.43 11.65 1.63
N ASN A 50 17.70 11.24 1.56
CA ASN A 50 18.23 10.09 2.30
C ASN A 50 18.36 10.35 3.81
N MET A 51 18.63 11.57 4.21
CA MET A 51 18.80 11.93 5.62
C MET A 51 17.48 12.04 6.39
N HIS A 52 16.33 11.96 5.72
CA HIS A 52 15.03 12.24 6.31
C HIS A 52 14.03 11.08 6.24
N LYS A 53 14.51 9.83 6.42
CA LYS A 53 13.59 8.68 6.56
C LYS A 53 12.54 8.98 7.65
N GLY A 54 11.27 8.84 7.29
CA GLY A 54 10.13 9.18 8.15
C GLY A 54 9.63 10.62 8.02
N TRP A 55 10.21 11.43 7.13
CA TRP A 55 9.69 12.74 6.74
C TRP A 55 8.80 12.63 5.51
N TYR A 56 8.07 13.69 5.22
CA TYR A 56 7.16 13.76 4.08
C TYR A 56 7.41 14.99 3.24
N ASN A 57 7.38 14.84 1.92
CA ASN A 57 7.23 15.96 1.00
C ASN A 57 5.74 16.19 0.74
N ALA A 58 5.25 17.39 1.00
CA ALA A 58 3.91 17.78 0.63
C ALA A 58 3.89 18.22 -0.83
N CYS A 59 3.09 17.54 -1.64
CA CYS A 59 2.92 17.82 -3.06
C CYS A 59 1.44 18.08 -3.35
N ALA A 60 1.10 19.15 -4.07
CA ALA A 60 -0.28 19.36 -4.52
C ALA A 60 -0.59 18.48 -5.72
N ILE A 61 -1.86 18.07 -5.82
CA ILE A 61 -2.36 17.34 -6.99
C ILE A 61 -2.69 18.36 -8.08
N LYS A 62 -2.09 18.23 -9.28
CA LYS A 62 -2.28 19.17 -10.39
C LYS A 62 -3.76 19.37 -10.76
N GLU A 63 -4.51 18.29 -10.85
CA GLU A 63 -5.94 18.30 -11.23
C GLU A 63 -6.86 18.76 -10.08
N ARG A 64 -6.33 18.82 -8.87
CA ARG A 64 -7.02 19.27 -7.65
C ARG A 64 -6.05 20.14 -6.86
N SER A 65 -5.78 21.34 -7.34
CA SER A 65 -4.76 22.24 -6.79
C SER A 65 -4.94 22.59 -5.29
N ASN A 66 -6.12 22.32 -4.75
CA ASN A 66 -6.45 22.52 -3.34
C ASN A 66 -6.27 21.26 -2.47
N ILE A 67 -5.69 20.17 -3.02
CA ILE A 67 -5.44 18.93 -2.28
C ILE A 67 -3.95 18.61 -2.29
N MET A 68 -3.39 18.32 -1.12
CA MET A 68 -2.02 17.86 -1.00
C MET A 68 -1.95 16.40 -0.59
N VAL A 69 -0.95 15.72 -1.11
CA VAL A 69 -0.52 14.39 -0.70
C VAL A 69 0.82 14.47 -0.01
N LEU A 70 1.03 13.61 0.97
CA LEU A 70 2.28 13.51 1.72
C LEU A 70 3.07 12.32 1.21
N ASN A 71 4.10 12.59 0.40
CA ASN A 71 5.00 11.55 -0.12
C ASN A 71 6.07 11.22 0.93
N PRO A 72 6.17 9.96 1.41
CA PRO A 72 7.24 9.54 2.29
C PRO A 72 8.60 9.70 1.63
N GLN A 73 9.58 10.23 2.39
CA GLN A 73 10.97 10.36 1.97
C GLN A 73 11.78 9.10 2.32
N GLY A 74 12.84 8.86 1.58
CA GLY A 74 13.77 7.75 1.80
C GLY A 74 14.78 7.63 0.67
N LEU A 75 15.74 6.72 0.82
CA LEU A 75 16.84 6.52 -0.15
C LEU A 75 16.32 6.24 -1.57
N THR A 76 15.24 5.50 -1.67
CA THR A 76 14.60 5.11 -2.93
C THR A 76 13.29 5.87 -3.18
N ALA A 77 13.19 7.13 -2.70
CA ALA A 77 11.96 7.93 -2.75
C ALA A 77 11.33 8.06 -4.14
N ASN A 78 12.16 8.05 -5.20
CA ASN A 78 11.72 8.14 -6.60
C ASN A 78 11.38 6.78 -7.21
N MET A 79 11.39 5.71 -6.44
CA MET A 79 11.01 4.38 -6.90
C MET A 79 9.84 3.81 -6.11
N ARG A 80 9.14 2.91 -6.73
CA ARG A 80 8.11 2.09 -6.09
C ARG A 80 8.42 0.64 -6.34
N PHE A 81 8.30 -0.17 -5.29
CA PHE A 81 8.61 -1.59 -5.30
C PHE A 81 7.43 -2.40 -4.79
N ARG A 82 7.27 -3.57 -5.37
CA ARG A 82 6.34 -4.60 -4.90
C ARG A 82 7.01 -5.96 -5.01
N GLY A 83 7.23 -6.62 -3.89
CA GLY A 83 7.75 -7.97 -3.86
C GLY A 83 6.66 -9.03 -3.89
N GLN A 84 6.84 -10.08 -4.66
CA GLN A 84 5.98 -11.26 -4.66
C GLN A 84 6.83 -12.52 -4.61
N ARG A 85 6.48 -13.41 -3.70
CA ARG A 85 7.13 -14.71 -3.55
C ARG A 85 6.99 -15.59 -4.80
N TYR A 86 5.86 -15.49 -5.49
CA TYR A 86 5.58 -16.20 -6.74
C TYR A 86 5.30 -15.23 -7.88
N TYR A 87 5.69 -15.63 -9.06
CA TYR A 87 5.23 -14.95 -10.26
C TYR A 87 3.91 -15.59 -10.74
N TYR A 88 2.89 -14.79 -10.83
CA TYR A 88 1.61 -15.18 -11.40
C TYR A 88 1.56 -14.67 -12.85
N PRO A 89 1.36 -15.55 -13.86
CA PRO A 89 1.27 -15.12 -15.27
C PRO A 89 0.21 -14.04 -15.51
N THR A 90 -0.86 -14.05 -14.69
CA THR A 90 -1.86 -12.98 -14.60
C THR A 90 -1.87 -12.47 -13.17
N CYS A 91 -1.39 -11.22 -12.96
CA CYS A 91 -1.28 -10.60 -11.66
C CYS A 91 -2.43 -9.62 -11.46
N LEU A 92 -3.51 -10.08 -10.82
CA LEU A 92 -4.72 -9.31 -10.55
C LEU A 92 -4.70 -8.70 -9.14
N SER A 93 -5.46 -7.61 -8.96
CA SER A 93 -5.72 -7.03 -7.64
C SER A 93 -6.44 -8.01 -6.70
N SER A 94 -6.48 -7.73 -5.40
CA SER A 94 -7.17 -8.57 -4.42
C SER A 94 -8.67 -8.70 -4.75
N TYR A 95 -9.31 -7.62 -5.21
CA TYR A 95 -10.70 -7.61 -5.64
C TYR A 95 -10.92 -8.38 -6.96
N ASP A 96 -10.08 -8.15 -7.97
CA ASP A 96 -10.26 -8.78 -9.28
C ASP A 96 -9.96 -10.29 -9.28
N ARG A 97 -9.27 -10.80 -8.27
CA ARG A 97 -9.11 -12.24 -8.03
C ARG A 97 -10.36 -12.94 -7.48
N LEU A 98 -11.32 -12.18 -6.97
CA LEU A 98 -12.58 -12.74 -6.51
C LEU A 98 -13.39 -13.21 -7.73
N ILE A 99 -13.67 -14.50 -7.82
CA ILE A 99 -14.47 -15.10 -8.90
C ILE A 99 -15.97 -15.00 -8.56
N ASP A 100 -16.32 -15.16 -7.30
CA ASP A 100 -17.67 -15.15 -6.78
C ASP A 100 -18.21 -13.71 -6.71
N GLU A 101 -19.32 -13.45 -7.40
CA GLU A 101 -19.97 -12.13 -7.43
C GLU A 101 -20.46 -11.69 -6.05
N ARG A 102 -20.92 -12.62 -5.21
CA ARG A 102 -21.29 -12.32 -3.82
C ARG A 102 -20.08 -11.81 -3.01
N LYS A 103 -18.92 -12.46 -3.17
CA LYS A 103 -17.68 -12.01 -2.52
C LYS A 103 -17.23 -10.64 -3.02
N LYS A 104 -17.41 -10.34 -4.31
CA LYS A 104 -17.14 -9.01 -4.86
C LYS A 104 -18.07 -7.95 -4.26
N LEU A 105 -19.35 -8.29 -4.13
CA LEU A 105 -20.34 -7.42 -3.53
C LEU A 105 -20.01 -7.16 -2.06
N LEU A 106 -19.69 -8.20 -1.29
CA LEU A 106 -19.23 -8.08 0.10
C LEU A 106 -17.97 -7.20 0.22
N ALA A 107 -16.97 -7.39 -0.65
CA ALA A 107 -15.76 -6.56 -0.62
C ALA A 107 -16.05 -5.07 -0.80
N GLN A 108 -17.00 -4.72 -1.70
CA GLN A 108 -17.43 -3.34 -1.89
C GLN A 108 -18.17 -2.77 -0.67
N LEU A 109 -19.02 -3.57 -0.05
CA LEU A 109 -19.77 -3.18 1.15
C LEU A 109 -18.86 -3.08 2.37
N HIS A 110 -17.91 -4.00 2.53
CA HIS A 110 -16.89 -3.93 3.60
C HIS A 110 -16.00 -2.69 3.43
N PHE A 111 -15.67 -2.32 2.20
CA PHE A 111 -14.96 -1.06 1.96
C PHE A 111 -15.82 0.15 2.37
N ALA A 112 -17.12 0.16 2.03
CA ALA A 112 -18.01 1.24 2.46
C ALA A 112 -18.18 1.30 3.98
N GLU A 113 -18.27 0.13 4.66
CA GLU A 113 -18.30 0.06 6.14
C GLU A 113 -17.00 0.59 6.77
N PHE A 114 -15.86 0.27 6.17
CA PHE A 114 -14.56 0.79 6.60
C PHE A 114 -14.49 2.32 6.43
N GLU A 115 -15.05 2.89 5.38
CA GLU A 115 -15.15 4.35 5.23
C GLU A 115 -16.03 4.98 6.31
N VAL A 116 -17.15 4.35 6.66
CA VAL A 116 -18.00 4.78 7.77
C VAL A 116 -17.21 4.77 9.07
N LEU A 117 -16.44 3.70 9.33
CA LEU A 117 -15.55 3.60 10.49
C LEU A 117 -14.50 4.72 10.48
N LEU A 118 -13.79 4.92 9.38
CA LEU A 118 -12.75 5.96 9.24
C LEU A 118 -13.30 7.36 9.49
N ASN A 119 -14.50 7.66 9.02
CA ASN A 119 -15.16 8.95 9.25
C ASN A 119 -15.54 9.19 10.72
N THR A 120 -15.46 8.18 11.59
CA THR A 120 -15.59 8.35 13.05
C THR A 120 -14.26 8.54 13.77
N HIS A 121 -13.13 8.34 13.07
CA HIS A 121 -11.80 8.44 13.67
C HIS A 121 -11.42 9.91 13.90
N PRO A 122 -11.10 10.32 15.15
CA PRO A 122 -10.96 11.73 15.47
C PRO A 122 -9.82 12.44 14.74
N VAL A 123 -8.69 11.74 14.51
CA VAL A 123 -7.55 12.31 13.80
C VAL A 123 -7.84 12.42 12.30
N ILE A 124 -8.57 11.46 11.71
CA ILE A 124 -8.98 11.49 10.31
C ILE A 124 -9.93 12.67 10.06
N ASN A 125 -10.91 12.85 10.94
CA ASN A 125 -11.84 13.99 10.89
C ASN A 125 -11.11 15.32 11.01
N PHE A 126 -10.16 15.40 11.93
CA PHE A 126 -9.34 16.60 12.11
C PHE A 126 -8.54 16.91 10.83
N LEU A 127 -7.83 15.93 10.28
CA LEU A 127 -7.03 16.13 9.07
C LEU A 127 -7.88 16.42 7.84
N GLY A 128 -9.01 15.72 7.67
CA GLY A 128 -9.93 15.93 6.56
C GLY A 128 -10.61 17.31 6.58
N SER A 129 -10.71 17.93 7.75
CA SER A 129 -11.23 19.29 7.92
C SER A 129 -10.13 20.36 8.04
N SER A 130 -8.87 19.96 8.13
CA SER A 130 -7.73 20.86 8.26
C SER A 130 -7.15 21.23 6.92
N TYR A 131 -6.64 22.45 6.82
CA TYR A 131 -5.93 22.92 5.64
C TYR A 131 -4.66 23.67 6.02
N VAL A 132 -3.75 23.78 5.06
CA VAL A 132 -2.56 24.63 5.14
C VAL A 132 -2.69 25.72 4.10
N ASN A 133 -2.47 26.97 4.49
CA ASN A 133 -2.38 28.06 3.54
C ASN A 133 -1.00 28.07 2.89
N VAL A 134 -0.98 27.79 1.60
CA VAL A 134 0.25 27.81 0.79
C VAL A 134 0.26 29.12 0.00
N GLU A 135 1.37 29.87 0.06
CA GLU A 135 1.52 31.11 -0.70
C GLU A 135 1.24 30.88 -2.19
N LYS A 136 0.45 31.75 -2.82
CA LYS A 136 0.02 31.71 -4.23
C LYS A 136 -0.99 30.63 -4.60
N ILE A 137 -1.26 29.64 -3.71
CA ILE A 137 -2.23 28.54 -3.99
C ILE A 137 -3.48 28.71 -3.13
N GLY A 138 -3.33 29.24 -1.92
CA GLY A 138 -4.42 29.37 -0.95
C GLY A 138 -4.54 28.15 -0.04
N ALA A 139 -5.76 27.82 0.36
CA ALA A 139 -6.03 26.70 1.26
C ALA A 139 -5.88 25.36 0.56
N VAL A 140 -5.05 24.47 1.11
CA VAL A 140 -4.77 23.14 0.59
C VAL A 140 -5.06 22.10 1.67
N TRP A 141 -5.91 21.12 1.38
CA TRP A 141 -6.35 20.08 2.32
C TRP A 141 -5.54 18.81 2.19
N PHE A 142 -5.43 18.05 3.28
CA PHE A 142 -4.78 16.73 3.27
C PHE A 142 -5.62 15.70 2.51
N TYR A 143 -4.99 14.95 1.63
CA TYR A 143 -5.59 13.80 0.96
C TYR A 143 -5.40 12.54 1.77
N ILE A 144 -6.48 11.81 2.00
CA ILE A 144 -6.48 10.50 2.65
C ILE A 144 -7.09 9.51 1.67
N ASP A 145 -6.31 8.51 1.25
CA ASP A 145 -6.78 7.46 0.35
C ASP A 145 -7.42 6.32 1.12
N PHE A 146 -8.73 6.37 1.26
CA PHE A 146 -9.50 5.35 1.98
C PHE A 146 -9.46 3.98 1.31
N GLU A 147 -9.43 3.91 -0.03
CA GLU A 147 -9.34 2.63 -0.75
C GLU A 147 -7.98 1.96 -0.53
N GLY A 148 -6.90 2.74 -0.63
CA GLY A 148 -5.57 2.24 -0.33
C GLY A 148 -5.42 1.81 1.13
N LEU A 149 -5.99 2.56 2.08
CA LEU A 149 -6.02 2.16 3.48
C LEU A 149 -6.79 0.85 3.67
N ALA A 150 -7.96 0.69 3.07
CA ALA A 150 -8.75 -0.53 3.12
C ALA A 150 -7.92 -1.75 2.67
N GLN A 151 -7.19 -1.61 1.54
CA GLN A 151 -6.28 -2.64 1.05
C GLN A 151 -5.20 -3.01 2.09
N HIS A 152 -4.55 -2.03 2.69
CA HIS A 152 -3.51 -2.27 3.72
C HIS A 152 -4.05 -2.93 4.98
N TYR A 153 -5.32 -2.71 5.30
CA TYR A 153 -6.00 -3.38 6.42
C TYR A 153 -6.69 -4.70 6.03
N GLY A 154 -6.52 -5.17 4.78
CA GLY A 154 -6.91 -6.50 4.35
C GLY A 154 -8.29 -6.60 3.70
N ILE A 155 -8.98 -5.48 3.45
CA ILE A 155 -10.22 -5.45 2.66
C ILE A 155 -9.84 -5.52 1.18
N PRO A 156 -10.42 -6.44 0.38
CA PRO A 156 -10.11 -6.55 -1.04
C PRO A 156 -10.51 -5.31 -1.82
N THR A 157 -9.55 -4.71 -2.53
CA THR A 157 -9.74 -3.53 -3.39
C THR A 157 -9.10 -3.73 -4.76
N ARG A 158 -9.30 -2.76 -5.67
CA ARG A 158 -8.70 -2.79 -7.02
C ARG A 158 -7.30 -2.20 -7.08
N VAL A 159 -6.76 -1.74 -5.97
CA VAL A 159 -5.41 -1.20 -5.92
C VAL A 159 -4.37 -2.27 -5.61
N PHE A 160 -3.15 -2.00 -6.03
CA PHE A 160 -1.97 -2.80 -5.71
C PHE A 160 -1.12 -2.07 -4.68
N ASP A 161 -0.65 -2.81 -3.67
CA ASP A 161 0.29 -2.27 -2.69
C ASP A 161 1.69 -2.16 -3.30
N PHE A 162 2.26 -0.98 -3.21
CA PHE A 162 3.66 -0.70 -3.46
C PHE A 162 4.28 -0.03 -2.24
N SER A 163 5.59 0.00 -2.19
CA SER A 163 6.36 0.71 -1.18
C SER A 163 7.49 1.48 -1.85
N ASN A 164 7.90 2.62 -1.31
CA ASN A 164 9.17 3.23 -1.69
C ASN A 164 10.35 2.71 -0.82
N ASP A 165 10.08 1.82 0.12
CA ASP A 165 11.11 1.11 0.89
C ASP A 165 11.35 -0.28 0.28
N LEU A 166 12.50 -0.45 -0.34
CA LEU A 166 12.92 -1.71 -0.97
C LEU A 166 12.95 -2.87 0.02
N THR A 167 13.32 -2.60 1.29
CA THR A 167 13.38 -3.63 2.33
C THR A 167 11.99 -4.19 2.66
N THR A 168 10.98 -3.33 2.66
CA THR A 168 9.57 -3.73 2.80
C THR A 168 9.14 -4.64 1.65
N ALA A 169 9.44 -4.26 0.40
CA ALA A 169 9.13 -5.09 -0.76
C ALA A 169 9.87 -6.43 -0.73
N ALA A 170 11.15 -6.43 -0.32
CA ALA A 170 11.94 -7.64 -0.16
C ALA A 170 11.33 -8.60 0.87
N PHE A 171 10.82 -8.08 1.99
CA PHE A 171 10.13 -8.90 2.98
C PHE A 171 8.95 -9.67 2.36
N PHE A 172 8.08 -8.98 1.63
CA PHE A 172 6.94 -9.64 0.97
C PHE A 172 7.37 -10.62 -0.13
N ALA A 173 8.53 -10.39 -0.74
CA ALA A 173 9.09 -11.26 -1.77
C ALA A 173 9.63 -12.58 -1.23
N VAL A 174 10.08 -12.63 0.05
CA VAL A 174 10.77 -13.80 0.63
C VAL A 174 10.03 -14.41 1.83
N THR A 175 8.78 -14.00 2.06
CA THR A 175 7.98 -14.55 3.16
C THR A 175 6.67 -15.16 2.68
N THR A 176 6.09 -16.00 3.51
CA THR A 176 4.74 -16.54 3.34
C THR A 176 3.85 -16.07 4.50
N TYR A 177 2.62 -15.71 4.17
CA TYR A 177 1.61 -15.35 5.16
C TYR A 177 0.71 -16.54 5.45
N ASP A 178 0.51 -16.84 6.73
CA ASP A 178 -0.47 -17.80 7.21
C ASP A 178 -1.71 -17.04 7.73
N ALA A 179 -2.80 -17.19 7.03
CA ALA A 179 -4.07 -16.53 7.38
C ALA A 179 -4.72 -17.10 8.65
N ILE A 180 -4.40 -18.35 9.04
CA ILE A 180 -4.95 -18.98 10.24
C ILE A 180 -4.32 -18.38 11.48
N THR A 181 -3.01 -18.26 11.48
CA THR A 181 -2.23 -17.72 12.63
C THR A 181 -2.03 -16.21 12.55
N ASP A 182 -2.39 -15.56 11.42
CA ASP A 182 -2.12 -14.14 11.14
C ASP A 182 -0.64 -13.79 11.30
N THR A 183 0.24 -14.66 10.81
CA THR A 183 1.69 -14.50 10.94
C THR A 183 2.41 -14.68 9.62
N TYR A 184 3.60 -14.13 9.55
CA TYR A 184 4.55 -14.37 8.46
C TYR A 184 5.60 -15.37 8.88
N ALA A 185 6.11 -16.13 7.92
CA ALA A 185 7.27 -17.00 8.06
C ALA A 185 8.22 -16.77 6.87
N SER A 186 9.52 -16.98 7.07
CA SER A 186 10.49 -16.97 5.97
C SER A 186 10.16 -18.08 4.99
N TYR A 187 10.23 -17.78 3.69
CA TYR A 187 9.99 -18.76 2.65
C TYR A 187 11.29 -19.51 2.31
N ILE A 188 11.23 -20.83 2.40
CA ILE A 188 12.35 -21.72 2.07
C ILE A 188 11.83 -22.79 1.11
N PRO A 189 12.19 -22.73 -0.19
CA PRO A 189 11.84 -23.79 -1.11
C PRO A 189 12.55 -25.09 -0.70
N ASN A 190 11.87 -26.21 -0.81
CA ASN A 190 12.47 -27.52 -0.60
C ASN A 190 13.10 -28.04 -1.92
N GLU A 191 13.93 -29.08 -1.83
CA GLU A 191 14.64 -29.67 -2.97
C GLU A 191 13.68 -30.21 -4.08
N ASN A 192 12.46 -30.59 -3.68
CA ASN A 192 11.43 -31.10 -4.58
C ASN A 192 10.44 -30.03 -5.04
N SER A 193 10.69 -28.74 -4.73
CA SER A 193 9.83 -27.65 -5.16
C SER A 193 9.81 -27.56 -6.69
N LYS A 194 8.63 -27.29 -7.25
CA LYS A 194 8.48 -26.96 -8.66
C LYS A 194 9.31 -25.72 -9.00
N LEU A 195 9.62 -25.55 -10.28
CA LEU A 195 10.39 -24.38 -10.70
C LEU A 195 9.74 -23.07 -10.27
N GLU A 196 8.41 -22.96 -10.40
CA GLU A 196 7.64 -21.77 -10.05
C GLU A 196 7.74 -21.40 -8.56
N ASP A 197 8.03 -22.38 -7.71
CA ASP A 197 8.21 -22.20 -6.26
C ASP A 197 9.66 -21.80 -5.92
N ARG A 198 10.59 -21.88 -6.86
CA ARG A 198 12.01 -21.62 -6.63
C ARG A 198 12.44 -20.19 -6.94
N TYR A 199 11.54 -19.37 -7.49
CA TYR A 199 11.82 -17.97 -7.80
C TYR A 199 10.66 -17.06 -7.46
N GLY A 200 11.00 -15.80 -7.18
CA GLY A 200 10.05 -14.73 -6.96
C GLY A 200 10.26 -13.58 -7.96
N VAL A 201 9.48 -12.53 -7.80
CA VAL A 201 9.56 -11.34 -8.64
C VAL A 201 9.48 -10.07 -7.80
N LEU A 202 10.34 -9.11 -8.12
CA LEU A 202 10.29 -7.73 -7.66
C LEU A 202 9.77 -6.87 -8.81
N TYR A 203 8.59 -6.29 -8.65
CA TYR A 203 8.06 -5.26 -9.53
C TYR A 203 8.61 -3.92 -9.08
N TYR A 204 8.99 -3.08 -10.04
CA TYR A 204 9.47 -1.74 -9.74
C TYR A 204 9.18 -0.75 -10.87
N TYR A 205 9.09 0.52 -10.54
CA TYR A 205 9.04 1.60 -11.51
C TYR A 205 9.58 2.90 -10.91
N TYR A 206 10.00 3.80 -11.80
CA TYR A 206 10.43 5.15 -11.44
C TYR A 206 9.26 6.10 -11.48
N VAL A 207 9.16 6.94 -10.45
CA VAL A 207 8.30 8.11 -10.44
C VAL A 207 9.12 9.27 -11.00
N MET A 208 8.74 9.80 -12.14
CA MET A 208 9.46 10.93 -12.76
C MET A 208 9.20 12.22 -11.96
N ASP A 209 10.23 13.03 -11.81
CA ASP A 209 10.42 14.04 -10.77
C ASP A 209 9.37 15.16 -10.65
N SER A 210 8.48 15.35 -11.56
CA SER A 210 7.62 16.54 -11.54
C SER A 210 6.13 16.23 -11.61
N ASN A 211 5.76 15.00 -11.91
CA ASN A 211 4.37 14.66 -12.09
C ASN A 211 3.90 13.79 -10.93
N PHE A 212 2.99 14.32 -10.14
CA PHE A 212 2.16 13.51 -9.27
C PHE A 212 1.59 12.37 -10.13
N ASP A 213 1.99 11.15 -9.82
CA ASP A 213 1.47 9.98 -10.50
C ASP A 213 0.07 9.70 -9.95
N THR A 214 -0.96 10.06 -10.71
CA THR A 214 -2.36 9.83 -10.33
C THR A 214 -2.67 8.36 -10.07
N ASN A 215 -1.90 7.47 -10.67
CA ASN A 215 -2.02 6.02 -10.47
C ASN A 215 -1.37 5.55 -9.15
N SER A 216 -0.41 6.33 -8.61
CA SER A 216 0.36 5.97 -7.42
C SER A 216 0.12 6.96 -6.29
N ARG A 217 -0.70 6.59 -5.34
CA ARG A 217 -1.11 7.43 -4.23
C ARG A 217 -0.43 7.01 -2.93
N PRO A 218 0.24 7.94 -2.20
CA PRO A 218 0.90 7.62 -0.96
C PRO A 218 -0.09 7.36 0.17
N LEU A 219 0.18 6.34 0.97
CA LEU A 219 -0.60 5.94 2.14
C LEU A 219 0.18 6.11 3.44
N GLY A 220 1.47 6.31 3.34
CA GLY A 220 2.45 6.19 4.42
C GLY A 220 2.43 7.30 5.46
N MET A 221 1.28 7.90 5.79
CA MET A 221 1.20 8.86 6.89
C MET A 221 1.42 8.19 8.23
N SER A 222 2.28 8.78 9.08
CA SER A 222 2.78 8.15 10.30
C SER A 222 1.74 7.90 11.38
N PHE A 223 0.57 8.53 11.32
CA PHE A 223 -0.51 8.26 12.27
C PHE A 223 -1.32 6.99 11.90
N PHE A 224 -1.23 6.53 10.66
CA PHE A 224 -1.62 5.17 10.29
C PHE A 224 -0.40 4.28 10.46
N ASN A 225 -0.30 3.60 11.59
CA ASN A 225 0.92 2.90 11.97
C ASN A 225 1.34 1.86 10.93
N ARG A 226 0.40 1.08 10.41
CA ARG A 226 0.70 -0.01 9.47
C ARG A 226 1.14 0.48 8.09
N PRO A 227 0.39 1.31 7.35
CA PRO A 227 0.88 1.83 6.07
C PRO A 227 2.09 2.76 6.25
N GLY A 228 2.21 3.47 7.37
CA GLY A 228 3.37 4.29 7.70
C GLY A 228 4.64 3.46 7.85
N ALA A 229 4.59 2.35 8.58
CA ALA A 229 5.71 1.43 8.76
C ALA A 229 6.18 0.79 7.45
N GLN A 230 5.25 0.60 6.50
CA GLN A 230 5.51 0.01 5.20
C GLN A 230 5.90 1.03 4.13
N SER A 231 5.89 2.33 4.44
CA SER A 231 6.05 3.40 3.45
C SER A 231 5.16 3.17 2.21
N GLY A 232 3.87 2.89 2.48
CA GLY A 232 2.92 2.31 1.56
C GLY A 232 2.40 3.27 0.50
N TYR A 233 2.13 2.72 -0.68
CA TYR A 233 1.49 3.36 -1.82
C TYR A 233 0.40 2.46 -2.39
N ALA A 234 -0.71 3.05 -2.79
CA ALA A 234 -1.73 2.39 -3.59
C ALA A 234 -1.51 2.68 -5.07
N TYR A 235 -1.46 1.66 -5.90
CA TYR A 235 -1.34 1.79 -7.35
C TYR A 235 -2.61 1.30 -8.05
N THR A 236 -3.20 2.13 -8.90
CA THR A 236 -4.38 1.79 -9.70
C THR A 236 -4.00 1.60 -11.16
N LEU A 237 -4.38 0.48 -11.77
CA LEU A 237 -4.20 0.24 -13.20
C LEU A 237 -5.23 1.05 -14.01
N SER A 238 -4.76 1.72 -15.08
CA SER A 238 -5.60 2.62 -15.87
C SER A 238 -6.46 1.90 -16.90
N ASN A 239 -5.90 0.92 -17.61
CA ASN A 239 -6.50 0.37 -18.83
C ASN A 239 -6.71 -1.15 -18.82
N ASN A 240 -6.19 -1.85 -17.84
CA ASN A 240 -6.29 -3.30 -17.72
C ASN A 240 -6.37 -3.73 -16.25
N LYS A 241 -6.55 -5.02 -16.00
CA LYS A 241 -6.61 -5.56 -14.62
C LYS A 241 -5.34 -6.32 -14.24
N ASP A 242 -4.45 -6.55 -15.20
CA ASP A 242 -3.23 -7.34 -15.01
C ASP A 242 -2.01 -6.46 -14.88
N LEU A 243 -1.38 -6.48 -13.71
CA LEU A 243 -0.16 -5.74 -13.41
C LEU A 243 0.98 -6.09 -14.38
N ASN A 244 1.00 -7.30 -14.90
CA ASN A 244 2.04 -7.75 -15.83
C ASN A 244 1.99 -7.04 -17.19
N LEU A 245 0.84 -6.47 -17.54
CA LEU A 245 0.62 -5.73 -18.79
C LEU A 245 0.87 -4.22 -18.65
N GLU A 246 1.14 -3.75 -17.43
CA GLU A 246 1.45 -2.35 -17.17
C GLU A 246 2.88 -2.03 -17.64
N THR A 247 3.00 -1.24 -18.70
CA THR A 247 4.27 -0.99 -19.39
C THR A 247 5.28 -0.19 -18.57
N ARG A 248 4.81 0.63 -17.63
CA ARG A 248 5.68 1.39 -16.71
C ARG A 248 6.33 0.50 -15.67
N ILE A 249 5.71 -0.62 -15.33
CA ILE A 249 6.15 -1.50 -14.26
C ILE A 249 7.10 -2.54 -14.83
N LYS A 250 8.34 -2.50 -14.38
CA LYS A 250 9.37 -3.45 -14.71
C LYS A 250 9.38 -4.62 -13.74
N LYS A 251 9.94 -5.73 -14.18
CA LYS A 251 10.07 -6.97 -13.39
C LYS A 251 11.52 -7.34 -13.26
N LEU A 252 11.91 -7.79 -12.08
CA LEU A 252 13.21 -8.35 -11.78
C LEU A 252 13.00 -9.67 -11.06
N PHE A 253 13.36 -10.77 -11.70
CA PHE A 253 13.22 -12.10 -11.15
C PHE A 253 14.46 -12.48 -10.34
N PHE A 254 14.23 -13.21 -9.24
CA PHE A 254 15.28 -13.68 -8.35
C PHE A 254 15.03 -15.12 -7.92
N LYS A 255 16.09 -15.87 -7.67
CA LYS A 255 15.97 -17.20 -7.06
C LYS A 255 15.79 -17.09 -5.55
N HIS A 256 14.94 -17.94 -4.99
CA HIS A 256 14.84 -18.06 -3.56
C HIS A 256 16.07 -18.70 -2.95
N ASP A 257 16.49 -18.12 -1.83
CA ASP A 257 17.56 -18.63 -0.97
C ASP A 257 17.09 -18.62 0.48
N GLY A 258 17.14 -19.77 1.13
CA GLY A 258 16.61 -19.92 2.50
C GLY A 258 17.37 -19.10 3.54
N TYR A 259 18.67 -18.93 3.37
CA TYR A 259 19.48 -18.07 4.25
C TYR A 259 19.07 -16.61 4.10
N VAL A 260 18.97 -16.12 2.86
CA VAL A 260 18.56 -14.74 2.56
C VAL A 260 17.14 -14.47 3.05
N SER A 261 16.20 -15.40 2.84
CA SER A 261 14.83 -15.29 3.34
C SER A 261 14.79 -15.15 4.87
N ASN A 262 15.55 -15.97 5.59
CA ASN A 262 15.66 -15.89 7.04
C ASN A 262 16.32 -14.58 7.51
N LEU A 263 17.36 -14.12 6.81
CA LEU A 263 18.05 -12.88 7.12
C LEU A 263 17.10 -11.67 7.06
N ILE A 264 16.39 -11.52 5.94
CA ILE A 264 15.42 -10.42 5.72
C ILE A 264 14.27 -10.51 6.74
N TYR A 265 13.71 -11.70 6.94
CA TYR A 265 12.64 -11.94 7.90
C TYR A 265 13.02 -11.55 9.33
N ASN A 266 14.20 -11.93 9.78
CA ASN A 266 14.68 -11.62 11.13
C ASN A 266 15.05 -10.14 11.29
N ASN A 267 15.66 -9.50 10.29
CA ASN A 267 15.98 -8.07 10.32
C ASN A 267 14.74 -7.17 10.46
N LEU A 268 13.59 -7.64 9.99
CA LEU A 268 12.31 -6.95 10.17
C LEU A 268 11.51 -7.46 11.39
N ALA A 269 12.22 -8.03 12.38
CA ALA A 269 11.65 -8.57 13.62
C ALA A 269 10.48 -9.52 13.35
N LYS A 270 10.64 -10.42 12.35
CA LYS A 270 9.62 -11.39 11.93
C LYS A 270 8.32 -10.72 11.44
N GLY A 271 8.46 -9.57 10.81
CA GLY A 271 7.34 -8.76 10.30
C GLY A 271 6.80 -7.74 11.32
N LYS A 272 7.14 -7.81 12.60
CA LYS A 272 6.59 -6.89 13.62
C LYS A 272 6.87 -5.41 13.33
N LEU A 273 7.97 -5.09 12.66
CA LEU A 273 8.31 -3.73 12.27
C LEU A 273 7.39 -3.21 11.15
N LEU A 274 6.80 -4.09 10.33
CA LEU A 274 5.93 -3.73 9.22
C LEU A 274 4.45 -3.81 9.57
N PHE A 275 4.08 -4.50 10.65
CA PHE A 275 2.71 -4.73 11.06
C PHE A 275 2.47 -4.29 12.51
N PRO A 276 2.73 -3.01 12.84
CA PRO A 276 2.35 -2.50 14.14
C PRO A 276 0.82 -2.55 14.31
N VAL A 277 0.38 -2.86 15.53
CA VAL A 277 -1.05 -2.93 15.86
C VAL A 277 -1.56 -1.53 16.15
N ASP A 278 -2.70 -1.19 15.57
CA ASP A 278 -3.46 0.03 15.85
C ASP A 278 -4.94 -0.29 16.06
N SER A 279 -5.75 0.74 16.35
CA SER A 279 -7.18 0.59 16.62
C SER A 279 -7.98 0.04 15.43
N LEU A 280 -7.51 0.24 14.19
CA LEU A 280 -8.20 -0.19 12.98
C LEU A 280 -8.00 -1.66 12.66
N CYS A 281 -6.88 -2.27 13.09
CA CYS A 281 -6.55 -3.65 12.74
C CYS A 281 -7.62 -4.68 13.17
N GLY A 282 -8.12 -4.56 14.41
CA GLY A 282 -9.19 -5.44 14.93
C GLY A 282 -10.53 -5.17 14.27
N LYS A 283 -10.84 -3.90 14.06
CA LYS A 283 -12.12 -3.45 13.48
C LYS A 283 -12.28 -3.89 12.02
N THR A 284 -11.22 -3.85 11.24
CA THR A 284 -11.25 -4.33 9.84
C THR A 284 -11.45 -5.84 9.75
N LYS A 285 -10.85 -6.60 10.64
CA LYS A 285 -11.10 -8.06 10.72
C LYS A 285 -12.56 -8.33 11.07
N GLU A 286 -13.12 -7.58 12.00
CA GLU A 286 -14.52 -7.67 12.38
C GLU A 286 -15.45 -7.34 11.20
N ILE A 287 -15.16 -6.25 10.44
CA ILE A 287 -15.90 -5.92 9.20
C ILE A 287 -15.87 -7.10 8.22
N SER A 288 -14.71 -7.68 7.97
CA SER A 288 -14.53 -8.73 6.98
C SER A 288 -15.08 -10.10 7.41
N HIS A 289 -15.40 -10.26 8.67
CA HIS A 289 -15.90 -11.54 9.21
C HIS A 289 -17.40 -11.77 8.95
N TYR A 290 -18.18 -10.71 8.75
CA TYR A 290 -19.63 -10.82 8.66
C TYR A 290 -20.17 -10.42 7.29
N ASP A 291 -21.20 -11.14 6.86
CA ASP A 291 -21.91 -10.91 5.59
C ASP A 291 -23.00 -9.86 5.77
N ARG A 292 -22.63 -8.66 6.18
CA ARG A 292 -23.57 -7.56 6.45
C ARG A 292 -22.94 -6.17 6.23
N CYS A 293 -23.79 -5.17 6.11
CA CYS A 293 -23.40 -3.76 6.11
C CYS A 293 -24.39 -2.90 6.88
N SER A 294 -23.96 -1.75 7.37
CA SER A 294 -24.87 -0.75 7.95
C SER A 294 -25.66 -0.01 6.86
N LYS A 295 -26.79 0.59 7.22
CA LYS A 295 -27.53 1.52 6.32
C LYS A 295 -26.62 2.63 5.81
N GLN A 296 -25.74 3.16 6.66
CA GLN A 296 -24.80 4.21 6.27
C GLN A 296 -23.80 3.70 5.23
N ALA A 297 -23.25 2.49 5.41
CA ALA A 297 -22.38 1.88 4.42
C ALA A 297 -23.11 1.57 3.10
N PHE A 298 -24.35 1.09 3.20
CA PHE A 298 -25.21 0.90 2.03
C PHE A 298 -25.42 2.22 1.25
N ASP A 299 -25.71 3.33 1.94
CA ASP A 299 -25.90 4.64 1.32
C ASP A 299 -24.60 5.15 0.66
N VAL A 300 -23.44 4.91 1.28
CA VAL A 300 -22.13 5.23 0.70
C VAL A 300 -21.88 4.41 -0.56
N TRP A 301 -22.09 3.09 -0.48
CA TRP A 301 -21.87 2.15 -1.57
C TRP A 301 -22.84 2.40 -2.74
N SER A 302 -24.12 2.60 -2.48
CA SER A 302 -25.15 2.76 -3.50
C SER A 302 -24.89 3.97 -4.40
N LYS A 303 -24.37 5.09 -3.85
CA LYS A 303 -23.99 6.30 -4.60
C LYS A 303 -22.82 6.10 -5.55
N ARG A 304 -21.97 5.09 -5.30
CA ARG A 304 -20.79 4.76 -6.12
C ARG A 304 -20.99 3.52 -6.95
N SER A 305 -22.09 2.81 -6.72
CA SER A 305 -22.36 1.55 -7.38
C SER A 305 -22.40 1.75 -8.90
N THR A 306 -21.63 0.90 -9.59
CA THR A 306 -21.67 0.82 -11.06
C THR A 306 -22.94 0.09 -11.56
N TYR A 307 -23.72 -0.48 -10.64
CA TYR A 307 -25.02 -1.05 -10.97
C TYR A 307 -25.97 0.09 -11.27
N GLN A 308 -26.49 0.14 -12.48
CA GLN A 308 -27.53 1.12 -12.89
C GLN A 308 -28.88 0.67 -12.32
N LYS A 309 -29.04 0.73 -11.00
CA LYS A 309 -30.20 0.22 -10.25
C LYS A 309 -30.68 1.25 -9.25
N THR A 310 -31.97 1.22 -8.95
CA THR A 310 -32.57 2.00 -7.88
C THR A 310 -32.11 1.49 -6.50
N SER A 311 -32.33 2.27 -5.45
CA SER A 311 -32.02 1.87 -4.09
C SER A 311 -32.75 0.60 -3.66
N GLU A 312 -34.00 0.44 -4.10
CA GLU A 312 -34.83 -0.73 -3.86
C GLU A 312 -34.28 -1.97 -4.55
N GLU A 313 -33.93 -1.87 -5.84
CA GLU A 313 -33.31 -2.96 -6.60
C GLU A 313 -31.94 -3.36 -6.04
N LEU A 314 -31.20 -2.42 -5.45
CA LEU A 314 -29.92 -2.72 -4.77
C LEU A 314 -30.17 -3.45 -3.45
N LYS A 315 -31.20 -3.10 -2.68
CA LYS A 315 -31.57 -3.84 -1.46
C LYS A 315 -31.99 -5.27 -1.79
N GLU A 316 -32.85 -5.44 -2.81
CA GLU A 316 -33.25 -6.75 -3.29
C GLU A 316 -32.04 -7.60 -3.73
N LEU A 317 -31.05 -6.98 -4.39
CA LEU A 317 -29.79 -7.65 -4.74
C LEU A 317 -29.04 -8.15 -3.50
N LEU A 318 -28.99 -7.37 -2.41
CA LEU A 318 -28.34 -7.77 -1.16
C LEU A 318 -29.11 -8.89 -0.46
N GLU A 319 -30.43 -8.80 -0.40
CA GLU A 319 -31.30 -9.86 0.15
C GLU A 319 -31.12 -11.19 -0.60
N ASN A 320 -31.16 -11.15 -1.93
CA ASN A 320 -30.92 -12.31 -2.79
C ASN A 320 -29.51 -12.88 -2.63
N SER A 321 -28.56 -12.05 -2.25
CA SER A 321 -27.16 -12.44 -1.96
C SER A 321 -26.97 -12.86 -0.50
N GLN A 322 -28.03 -12.90 0.33
CA GLN A 322 -27.96 -13.19 1.76
C GLN A 322 -26.99 -12.27 2.51
N ILE A 323 -27.04 -10.96 2.20
CA ILE A 323 -26.28 -9.92 2.87
C ILE A 323 -27.24 -9.06 3.67
N GLU A 324 -27.02 -8.98 4.97
CA GLU A 324 -27.89 -8.27 5.90
C GLU A 324 -27.58 -6.75 5.86
N ILE A 325 -28.65 -5.92 5.84
CA ILE A 325 -28.54 -4.48 6.08
C ILE A 325 -28.99 -4.22 7.53
N VAL A 326 -28.06 -3.75 8.38
CA VAL A 326 -28.35 -3.40 9.78
C VAL A 326 -28.57 -1.90 9.93
N ASP A 327 -29.35 -1.50 10.95
CA ASP A 327 -29.80 -0.10 11.12
C ASP A 327 -28.66 0.89 11.41
N SER A 328 -27.62 0.46 12.09
CA SER A 328 -26.49 1.30 12.51
C SER A 328 -25.16 0.60 12.30
N PRO A 329 -24.05 1.33 12.23
CA PRO A 329 -22.73 0.73 12.20
C PRO A 329 -22.53 -0.22 13.38
N TRP A 330 -22.16 -1.44 13.08
CA TRP A 330 -21.94 -2.50 14.06
C TRP A 330 -20.46 -2.61 14.45
N VAL A 331 -19.58 -1.95 13.67
CA VAL A 331 -18.17 -1.77 14.00
C VAL A 331 -17.92 -0.28 14.18
N SER A 332 -17.43 0.10 15.35
CA SER A 332 -17.08 1.47 15.68
C SER A 332 -15.90 1.52 16.62
N LEU A 333 -15.20 2.65 16.64
CA LEU A 333 -14.24 2.93 17.69
C LEU A 333 -14.99 3.25 18.97
N SER A 334 -14.60 2.61 20.08
CA SER A 334 -15.12 2.97 21.39
C SER A 334 -14.69 4.38 21.77
N GLU A 335 -15.41 5.01 22.70
CA GLU A 335 -15.04 6.33 23.20
C GLU A 335 -13.65 6.34 23.87
N GLU A 336 -13.22 5.21 24.44
CA GLU A 336 -11.88 5.06 25.00
C GLU A 336 -10.81 5.02 23.88
N GLU A 337 -11.04 4.26 22.80
CA GLU A 337 -10.17 4.23 21.63
C GLU A 337 -10.06 5.61 21.00
N LYS A 338 -11.18 6.29 20.77
CA LYS A 338 -11.20 7.66 20.22
C LYS A 338 -10.44 8.66 21.12
N LYS A 339 -10.66 8.60 22.44
CA LYS A 339 -9.94 9.43 23.40
C LYS A 339 -8.44 9.14 23.41
N LYS A 340 -8.06 7.87 23.36
CA LYS A 340 -6.67 7.45 23.32
C LYS A 340 -5.98 7.94 22.04
N ASP A 341 -6.58 7.73 20.89
CA ASP A 341 -6.04 8.15 19.59
C ASP A 341 -5.92 9.68 19.53
N TRP A 342 -6.93 10.40 20.02
CA TRP A 342 -6.90 11.86 20.11
C TRP A 342 -5.88 12.38 21.12
N SER A 343 -5.75 11.72 22.27
CA SER A 343 -4.75 12.09 23.28
C SER A 343 -3.33 11.89 22.79
N ASN A 344 -3.06 10.76 22.14
CA ASN A 344 -1.76 10.50 21.54
C ASN A 344 -1.42 11.54 20.46
N TRP A 345 -2.41 11.95 19.67
CA TRP A 345 -2.26 13.02 18.69
C TRP A 345 -1.92 14.36 19.32
N ASN A 346 -2.63 14.77 20.37
CA ASN A 346 -2.42 16.04 21.05
C ASN A 346 -1.14 16.07 21.92
N LEU A 347 -0.70 14.94 22.51
CA LEU A 347 0.48 14.84 23.37
C LEU A 347 1.80 14.80 22.61
N GLY A 348 1.85 15.25 21.38
CA GLY A 348 3.05 15.36 20.57
C GLY A 348 2.96 14.70 19.19
N GLY A 349 1.97 13.85 18.97
CA GLY A 349 1.77 13.22 17.66
C GLY A 349 1.56 14.24 16.55
N LYS A 350 0.75 15.28 16.81
CA LYS A 350 0.50 16.40 15.88
C LYS A 350 1.77 17.17 15.56
N ASP A 351 2.52 17.58 16.59
CA ASP A 351 3.72 18.37 16.40
C ASP A 351 4.81 17.56 15.70
N LEU A 352 5.01 16.31 16.10
CA LEU A 352 5.93 15.40 15.43
C LEU A 352 5.53 15.17 13.95
N PHE A 353 4.24 15.03 13.66
CA PHE A 353 3.74 14.89 12.31
C PHE A 353 4.02 16.15 11.47
N LEU A 354 3.63 17.33 11.97
CA LEU A 354 3.80 18.60 11.28
C LEU A 354 5.29 18.94 11.08
N GLN A 355 6.15 18.67 12.05
CA GLN A 355 7.59 18.87 11.93
C GLN A 355 8.24 18.02 10.84
N LYS A 356 7.66 16.86 10.52
CA LYS A 356 8.15 15.95 9.49
C LYS A 356 7.70 16.31 8.07
N ILE A 357 6.83 17.30 7.92
CA ILE A 357 6.32 17.72 6.60
C ILE A 357 7.23 18.81 6.04
N LYS A 358 7.81 18.56 4.87
CA LYS A 358 8.48 19.57 4.05
C LYS A 358 7.54 19.99 2.93
N PHE A 359 7.20 21.25 2.91
CA PHE A 359 6.48 21.82 1.77
C PHE A 359 7.48 22.03 0.63
N MET A 360 7.37 21.23 -0.42
CA MET A 360 8.09 21.44 -1.66
C MET A 360 7.46 22.64 -2.41
N PRO A 361 8.25 23.53 -3.01
CA PRO A 361 7.68 24.49 -3.95
C PRO A 361 6.95 23.71 -5.03
N ILE A 362 5.67 24.04 -5.22
CA ILE A 362 4.85 23.39 -6.23
C ILE A 362 5.28 23.98 -7.57
N TYR A 363 5.97 23.19 -8.36
CA TYR A 363 6.20 23.53 -9.75
C TYR A 363 4.95 23.12 -10.53
N TYR A 364 4.18 24.12 -10.98
CA TYR A 364 3.26 23.90 -12.07
C TYR A 364 4.09 23.71 -13.33
N ILE A 365 4.03 22.53 -13.92
CA ILE A 365 4.48 22.36 -15.29
C ILE A 365 3.25 22.53 -16.15
N ASP A 366 3.28 23.54 -17.01
CA ASP A 366 2.29 23.84 -18.03
C ASP A 366 2.08 22.64 -18.98
#